data_01d31727292b05483884c6208ec50abc
#
_entry.id   01d31727292b05483884c6208ec50abc
#
_cell.length_a   1.000
_cell.length_b   1.000
_cell.length_c   1.000
_cell.angle_alpha   90.00
_cell.angle_beta   90.00
_cell.angle_gamma   90.00
#
_symmetry.space_group_name_H-M   'P 1'
#
loop_
_entity.id
_entity.type
_entity.pdbx_description
1 polymer ?
#
loop_
_entity_poly.entity_id
_entity_poly.type
_entity_poly.pdbx_seq_one_letter_code
_entity_poly.pdbx_strand_id
1 'polypeptide(L)'
;MKPARLFSKCVNGTYTHTENSGDFFTERLGNTLYIYLECSHGGDDWQNNLDFPARPYRHGKSASWFAHRGFVRVWRSVEPYLEKEVADPTVRRIVTVGYSHGAALAVLCHEYVWNARPDLRERIEGYGFGCPRVFWGPRFPWLTRRWARFAVIRNKDDIVTHVPPAALGFSHVGKMIEIGEKGRYSPIDAHRPENILKELERGEE
;
A
#
# COMPACT_ATOMS: atom_id res chain seq x y z
N MET A 1 13.76 0.39 9.57
CA MET A 1 14.44 0.17 8.26
C MET A 1 14.21 1.42 7.44
N LYS A 2 15.21 1.91 6.69
CA LYS A 2 15.09 3.09 5.83
C LYS A 2 14.14 2.83 4.65
N PRO A 3 13.42 3.84 4.12
CA PRO A 3 12.47 3.68 3.01
C PRO A 3 13.09 3.08 1.75
N ALA A 4 14.29 3.50 1.34
CA ALA A 4 14.98 2.93 0.17
C ALA A 4 15.20 1.42 0.29
N ARG A 5 15.60 0.94 1.48
CA ARG A 5 15.78 -0.50 1.72
C ARG A 5 14.45 -1.27 1.73
N LEU A 6 13.37 -0.69 2.27
CA LEU A 6 12.04 -1.29 2.19
C LEU A 6 11.58 -1.41 0.75
N PHE A 7 11.76 -0.34 -0.03
CA PHE A 7 11.40 -0.32 -1.43
C PHE A 7 12.20 -1.32 -2.26
N SER A 8 13.54 -1.35 -2.10
CA SER A 8 14.40 -2.32 -2.78
C SER A 8 14.00 -3.77 -2.49
N LYS A 9 13.67 -4.09 -1.22
CA LYS A 9 13.13 -5.42 -0.87
C LYS A 9 11.78 -5.69 -1.53
N CYS A 10 10.90 -4.69 -1.59
CA CYS A 10 9.58 -4.82 -2.20
C CYS A 10 9.69 -5.17 -3.68
N VAL A 11 10.52 -4.47 -4.46
CA VAL A 11 10.62 -4.69 -5.91
C VAL A 11 11.50 -5.89 -6.32
N ASN A 12 12.32 -6.42 -5.42
CA ASN A 12 13.21 -7.56 -5.70
C ASN A 12 12.84 -8.82 -4.89
N GLY A 13 11.68 -8.83 -4.23
CA GLY A 13 11.25 -9.96 -3.40
C GLY A 13 10.82 -11.17 -4.21
N THR A 14 10.78 -12.33 -3.56
CA THR A 14 10.16 -13.54 -4.12
C THR A 14 8.76 -13.68 -3.55
N TYR A 15 7.77 -13.55 -4.41
CA TYR A 15 6.37 -13.47 -4.03
C TYR A 15 5.65 -14.83 -4.10
N THR A 16 4.72 -15.02 -3.18
CA THR A 16 3.70 -16.07 -3.25
C THR A 16 2.51 -15.54 -4.03
N HIS A 17 2.10 -16.26 -5.07
CA HIS A 17 1.00 -15.88 -5.95
C HIS A 17 -0.34 -16.40 -5.43
N THR A 18 -1.38 -15.56 -5.49
CA THR A 18 -2.76 -15.94 -5.16
C THR A 18 -3.65 -16.01 -6.41
N GLU A 19 -4.84 -16.61 -6.29
CA GLU A 19 -5.74 -16.87 -7.42
C GLU A 19 -6.17 -15.60 -8.20
N ASN A 20 -6.22 -14.44 -7.55
CA ASN A 20 -6.64 -13.19 -8.19
C ASN A 20 -5.45 -12.22 -8.42
N SER A 21 -4.26 -12.77 -8.66
CA SER A 21 -3.04 -11.99 -8.94
C SER A 21 -2.62 -11.04 -7.82
N GLY A 22 -3.08 -11.27 -6.60
CA GLY A 22 -2.55 -10.62 -5.43
C GLY A 22 -1.33 -11.39 -4.94
N ASP A 23 -0.19 -10.74 -4.93
CA ASP A 23 1.07 -11.36 -4.55
C ASP A 23 1.57 -10.79 -3.24
N PHE A 24 2.14 -11.66 -2.41
CA PHE A 24 2.70 -11.22 -1.13
C PHE A 24 3.92 -12.07 -0.75
N PHE A 25 4.77 -11.52 0.08
CA PHE A 25 5.68 -12.29 0.92
C PHE A 25 5.80 -11.63 2.29
N THR A 26 6.23 -12.42 3.26
CA THR A 26 6.47 -11.95 4.62
C THR A 26 7.92 -12.16 5.01
N GLU A 27 8.43 -11.27 5.83
CA GLU A 27 9.76 -11.39 6.42
C GLU A 27 9.66 -11.10 7.92
N ARG A 28 10.28 -11.94 8.72
CA ARG A 28 10.36 -11.74 10.15
C ARG A 28 11.76 -11.33 10.57
N LEU A 29 11.89 -10.16 11.19
CA LEU A 29 13.14 -9.69 11.79
C LEU A 29 12.91 -9.45 13.28
N GLY A 30 13.37 -10.37 14.10
CA GLY A 30 13.09 -10.39 15.53
C GLY A 30 11.59 -10.47 15.81
N ASN A 31 11.03 -9.47 16.49
CA ASN A 31 9.60 -9.38 16.79
C ASN A 31 8.81 -8.50 15.80
N THR A 32 9.42 -8.08 14.68
CA THR A 32 8.78 -7.29 13.63
C THR A 32 8.42 -8.19 12.45
N LEU A 33 7.14 -8.16 12.06
CA LEU A 33 6.62 -8.77 10.84
C LEU A 33 6.56 -7.71 9.75
N TYR A 34 7.23 -7.95 8.63
CA TYR A 34 7.12 -7.17 7.40
C TYR A 34 6.23 -7.93 6.42
N ILE A 35 5.26 -7.24 5.84
CA ILE A 35 4.33 -7.78 4.84
C ILE A 35 4.53 -6.97 3.57
N TYR A 36 5.04 -7.61 2.53
CA TYR A 36 5.28 -7.01 1.22
C TYR A 36 4.19 -7.46 0.25
N LEU A 37 3.67 -6.52 -0.51
CA LEU A 37 2.52 -6.71 -1.39
C LEU A 37 2.82 -6.21 -2.80
N GLU A 38 2.48 -7.02 -3.78
CA GLU A 38 2.64 -6.73 -5.21
C GLU A 38 1.42 -7.23 -5.98
N CYS A 39 1.39 -6.96 -7.27
CA CYS A 39 0.46 -7.56 -8.22
C CYS A 39 1.25 -8.05 -9.43
N SER A 40 1.16 -9.34 -9.74
CA SER A 40 1.99 -10.04 -10.71
C SER A 40 1.73 -9.71 -12.18
N HIS A 41 0.79 -8.85 -12.48
CA HIS A 41 0.48 -8.48 -13.86
C HIS A 41 1.26 -7.22 -14.23
N GLY A 42 2.10 -7.36 -15.25
CA GLY A 42 3.04 -6.36 -15.73
C GLY A 42 2.45 -4.96 -15.86
N GLY A 43 3.30 -3.94 -15.74
CA GLY A 43 2.92 -2.53 -15.59
C GLY A 43 1.96 -1.94 -16.63
N ASP A 44 1.66 -2.67 -17.73
CA ASP A 44 0.76 -2.22 -18.78
C ASP A 44 -0.71 -2.64 -18.55
N ASP A 45 -0.98 -3.70 -17.78
CA ASP A 45 -2.33 -4.21 -17.54
C ASP A 45 -3.12 -3.46 -16.46
N TRP A 46 -2.45 -2.74 -15.56
CA TRP A 46 -3.15 -1.98 -14.53
C TRP A 46 -3.97 -0.81 -15.10
N GLN A 47 -3.55 -0.24 -16.24
CA GLN A 47 -4.29 0.82 -16.93
C GLN A 47 -5.64 0.33 -17.47
N ASN A 48 -5.72 -0.94 -17.85
CA ASN A 48 -6.94 -1.58 -18.35
C ASN A 48 -7.84 -2.13 -17.24
N ASN A 49 -7.30 -2.36 -16.05
CA ASN A 49 -8.03 -2.87 -14.88
C ASN A 49 -8.57 -1.77 -13.95
N LEU A 50 -8.76 -0.55 -14.46
CA LEU A 50 -9.38 0.54 -13.70
C LEU A 50 -10.87 0.28 -13.48
N ASP A 51 -11.18 -0.76 -12.72
CA ASP A 51 -12.52 -1.05 -12.21
C ASP A 51 -12.86 -0.02 -11.12
N PHE A 52 -13.09 1.23 -11.56
CA PHE A 52 -13.25 2.43 -10.75
C PHE A 52 -14.42 2.49 -9.76
N PRO A 53 -15.52 1.72 -9.86
CA PRO A 53 -16.54 1.88 -8.86
C PRO A 53 -15.98 1.67 -7.45
N ALA A 54 -16.32 2.61 -6.56
CA ALA A 54 -16.13 2.40 -5.14
C ALA A 54 -17.16 1.40 -4.62
N ARG A 55 -16.75 0.56 -3.66
CA ARG A 55 -17.65 -0.36 -2.96
C ARG A 55 -17.46 -0.26 -1.46
N PRO A 56 -18.51 -0.58 -0.67
CA PRO A 56 -18.34 -0.73 0.76
C PRO A 56 -17.30 -1.79 1.09
N TYR A 57 -16.37 -1.44 1.96
CA TYR A 57 -15.37 -2.34 2.51
C TYR A 57 -15.36 -2.27 4.03
N ARG A 58 -15.18 -3.40 4.65
CA ARG A 58 -15.11 -3.54 6.09
C ARG A 58 -14.34 -4.78 6.46
N HIS A 59 -13.46 -4.67 7.43
CA HIS A 59 -12.83 -5.83 8.05
C HIS A 59 -13.56 -6.19 9.34
N GLY A 60 -14.09 -7.41 9.42
CA GLY A 60 -14.81 -7.90 10.59
C GLY A 60 -15.96 -6.96 11.04
N LYS A 61 -15.92 -6.53 12.30
CA LYS A 61 -16.90 -5.60 12.90
C LYS A 61 -16.48 -4.13 12.82
N SER A 62 -15.41 -3.80 12.08
CA SER A 62 -14.95 -2.41 11.94
C SER A 62 -15.98 -1.52 11.24
N ALA A 63 -15.81 -0.19 11.34
CA ALA A 63 -16.66 0.73 10.60
C ALA A 63 -16.39 0.60 9.09
N SER A 64 -17.45 0.51 8.31
CA SER A 64 -17.40 0.47 6.86
C SER A 64 -16.86 1.77 6.29
N TRP A 65 -16.17 1.67 5.18
CA TRP A 65 -15.72 2.76 4.34
C TRP A 65 -15.81 2.35 2.87
N PHE A 66 -15.61 3.27 1.94
CA PHE A 66 -15.67 2.94 0.53
C PHE A 66 -14.27 2.86 -0.04
N ALA A 67 -13.96 1.76 -0.69
CA ALA A 67 -12.69 1.48 -1.33
C ALA A 67 -12.87 1.17 -2.81
N HIS A 68 -11.81 1.36 -3.56
CA HIS A 68 -11.73 0.95 -4.97
C HIS A 68 -12.00 -0.54 -5.13
N ARG A 69 -13.02 -0.89 -5.93
CA ARG A 69 -13.54 -2.28 -6.05
C ARG A 69 -12.48 -3.27 -6.53
N GLY A 70 -11.70 -2.90 -7.53
CA GLY A 70 -10.65 -3.76 -8.08
C GLY A 70 -9.61 -4.14 -7.00
N PHE A 71 -9.11 -3.16 -6.24
CA PHE A 71 -8.14 -3.43 -5.16
C PHE A 71 -8.71 -4.29 -4.05
N VAL A 72 -9.98 -4.08 -3.66
CA VAL A 72 -10.66 -4.93 -2.66
C VAL A 72 -10.77 -6.37 -3.14
N ARG A 73 -11.08 -6.59 -4.42
CA ARG A 73 -11.17 -7.94 -4.99
C ARG A 73 -9.84 -8.69 -4.86
N VAL A 74 -8.75 -8.06 -5.27
CA VAL A 74 -7.40 -8.64 -5.19
C VAL A 74 -6.98 -8.84 -3.72
N TRP A 75 -7.20 -7.85 -2.86
CA TRP A 75 -6.88 -7.95 -1.43
C TRP A 75 -7.55 -9.15 -0.76
N ARG A 76 -8.82 -9.43 -1.10
CA ARG A 76 -9.56 -10.56 -0.52
C ARG A 76 -8.95 -11.93 -0.84
N SER A 77 -8.15 -12.06 -1.89
CA SER A 77 -7.40 -13.29 -2.17
C SER A 77 -6.11 -13.41 -1.35
N VAL A 78 -5.56 -12.30 -0.86
CA VAL A 78 -4.33 -12.28 -0.03
C VAL A 78 -4.64 -12.40 1.45
N GLU A 79 -5.67 -11.72 1.93
CA GLU A 79 -6.02 -11.58 3.35
C GLU A 79 -5.98 -12.92 4.15
N PRO A 80 -6.57 -14.05 3.66
CA PRO A 80 -6.60 -15.32 4.40
C PRO A 80 -5.21 -15.91 4.67
N TYR A 81 -4.25 -15.68 3.78
CA TYR A 81 -2.89 -16.23 3.95
C TYR A 81 -2.11 -15.51 5.06
N LEU A 82 -2.50 -14.28 5.41
CA LEU A 82 -1.80 -13.48 6.42
C LEU A 82 -2.33 -13.70 7.84
N GLU A 83 -3.50 -14.31 8.01
CA GLU A 83 -4.19 -14.41 9.29
C GLU A 83 -3.31 -15.04 10.39
N LYS A 84 -2.65 -16.16 10.08
CA LYS A 84 -1.82 -16.88 11.05
C LYS A 84 -0.62 -16.06 11.52
N GLU A 85 0.07 -15.40 10.59
CA GLU A 85 1.26 -14.60 10.90
C GLU A 85 0.92 -13.32 11.65
N VAL A 86 -0.17 -12.66 11.26
CA VAL A 86 -0.67 -11.47 11.93
C VAL A 86 -1.14 -11.77 13.35
N ALA A 87 -1.77 -12.93 13.56
CA ALA A 87 -2.26 -13.37 14.87
C ALA A 87 -1.15 -13.87 15.81
N ASP A 88 0.07 -14.13 15.33
CA ASP A 88 1.18 -14.64 16.15
C ASP A 88 1.46 -13.70 17.34
N PRO A 89 1.31 -14.18 18.58
CA PRO A 89 1.48 -13.36 19.79
C PRO A 89 2.93 -12.92 20.01
N THR A 90 3.90 -13.48 19.33
CA THR A 90 5.31 -13.10 19.43
C THR A 90 5.64 -11.91 18.53
N VAL A 91 4.75 -11.54 17.59
CA VAL A 91 4.84 -10.29 16.81
C VAL A 91 4.51 -9.11 17.70
N ARG A 92 5.39 -8.10 17.72
CA ARG A 92 5.27 -6.86 18.49
C ARG A 92 5.22 -5.60 17.64
N ARG A 93 5.50 -5.71 16.35
CA ARG A 93 5.44 -4.62 15.37
C ARG A 93 5.10 -5.21 14.01
N ILE A 94 4.31 -4.49 13.22
CA ILE A 94 3.97 -4.91 11.84
C ILE A 94 4.22 -3.73 10.90
N VAL A 95 4.84 -4.04 9.76
CA VAL A 95 5.13 -3.07 8.72
C VAL A 95 4.56 -3.59 7.40
N THR A 96 3.63 -2.84 6.80
CA THR A 96 3.05 -3.16 5.51
C THR A 96 3.73 -2.34 4.42
N VAL A 97 4.14 -2.98 3.34
CA VAL A 97 4.91 -2.36 2.26
C VAL A 97 4.32 -2.76 0.92
N GLY A 98 4.22 -1.83 0.00
CA GLY A 98 3.80 -2.14 -1.36
C GLY A 98 4.23 -1.08 -2.37
N TYR A 99 4.32 -1.50 -3.63
CA TYR A 99 4.63 -0.64 -4.75
C TYR A 99 3.50 -0.69 -5.78
N SER A 100 3.18 0.47 -6.40
CA SER A 100 2.18 0.57 -7.46
C SER A 100 0.83 -0.02 -7.01
N HIS A 101 0.28 -0.99 -7.73
CA HIS A 101 -0.93 -1.72 -7.31
C HIS A 101 -0.75 -2.40 -5.94
N GLY A 102 0.42 -2.97 -5.65
CA GLY A 102 0.74 -3.53 -4.34
C GLY A 102 0.69 -2.49 -3.21
N ALA A 103 0.96 -1.21 -3.51
CA ALA A 103 0.79 -0.13 -2.54
C ALA A 103 -0.70 0.09 -2.17
N ALA A 104 -1.62 -0.08 -3.12
CA ALA A 104 -3.05 -0.08 -2.82
C ALA A 104 -3.46 -1.26 -1.94
N LEU A 105 -2.88 -2.45 -2.17
CA LEU A 105 -3.07 -3.60 -1.30
C LEU A 105 -2.48 -3.35 0.10
N ALA A 106 -1.34 -2.66 0.20
CA ALA A 106 -0.73 -2.29 1.48
C ALA A 106 -1.62 -1.34 2.30
N VAL A 107 -2.39 -0.44 1.65
CA VAL A 107 -3.41 0.39 2.33
C VAL A 107 -4.50 -0.48 2.97
N LEU A 108 -4.99 -1.50 2.25
CA LEU A 108 -6.02 -2.43 2.74
C LEU A 108 -5.46 -3.35 3.82
N CYS A 109 -4.25 -3.88 3.63
CA CYS A 109 -3.52 -4.68 4.60
C CYS A 109 -3.29 -3.92 5.91
N HIS A 110 -2.89 -2.65 5.84
CA HIS A 110 -2.68 -1.81 7.01
C HIS A 110 -3.97 -1.67 7.84
N GLU A 111 -5.10 -1.43 7.17
CA GLU A 111 -6.42 -1.38 7.84
C GLU A 111 -6.81 -2.72 8.47
N TYR A 112 -6.57 -3.81 7.75
CA TYR A 112 -6.79 -5.16 8.26
C TYR A 112 -6.00 -5.39 9.55
N VAL A 113 -4.68 -5.17 9.53
CA VAL A 113 -3.80 -5.35 10.69
C VAL A 113 -4.21 -4.45 11.85
N TRP A 114 -4.56 -3.18 11.57
CA TRP A 114 -5.01 -2.22 12.59
C TRP A 114 -6.26 -2.69 13.35
N ASN A 115 -7.15 -3.43 12.68
CA ASN A 115 -8.34 -4.02 13.28
C ASN A 115 -8.06 -5.39 13.92
N ALA A 116 -7.23 -6.22 13.30
CA ALA A 116 -6.88 -7.56 13.79
C ALA A 116 -6.00 -7.50 15.06
N ARG A 117 -5.14 -6.47 15.17
CA ARG A 117 -4.18 -6.31 16.28
C ARG A 117 -4.36 -4.97 16.99
N PRO A 118 -5.45 -4.79 17.74
CA PRO A 118 -5.71 -3.55 18.47
C PRO A 118 -4.63 -3.24 19.53
N ASP A 119 -3.92 -4.26 20.02
CA ASP A 119 -2.78 -4.16 20.92
C ASP A 119 -1.52 -3.56 20.27
N LEU A 120 -1.43 -3.56 18.94
CA LEU A 120 -0.27 -3.08 18.19
C LEU A 120 -0.51 -1.79 17.41
N ARG A 121 -1.65 -1.13 17.53
CA ARG A 121 -2.03 0.05 16.72
C ARG A 121 -0.94 1.13 16.62
N GLU A 122 -0.25 1.40 17.71
CA GLU A 122 0.84 2.37 17.76
C GLU A 122 2.17 1.82 17.20
N ARG A 123 2.22 0.55 16.84
CA ARG A 123 3.39 -0.17 16.32
C ARG A 123 3.14 -0.77 14.93
N ILE A 124 2.05 -0.33 14.28
CA ILE A 124 1.76 -0.66 12.88
C ILE A 124 2.21 0.52 12.04
N GLU A 125 3.04 0.26 11.05
CA GLU A 125 3.52 1.23 10.08
C GLU A 125 3.24 0.74 8.68
N GLY A 126 3.10 1.66 7.73
CA GLY A 126 2.89 1.30 6.34
C GLY A 126 3.61 2.22 5.38
N TYR A 127 4.00 1.66 4.24
CA TYR A 127 4.69 2.36 3.17
C TYR A 127 4.09 1.97 1.83
N GLY A 128 3.49 2.93 1.13
CA GLY A 128 2.96 2.76 -0.22
C GLY A 128 3.75 3.61 -1.21
N PHE A 129 4.59 2.98 -2.03
CA PHE A 129 5.41 3.65 -3.04
C PHE A 129 4.66 3.73 -4.35
N GLY A 130 4.54 4.93 -4.94
CA GLY A 130 3.77 5.13 -6.16
C GLY A 130 2.30 4.70 -6.01
N CYS A 131 1.70 4.91 -4.85
CA CYS A 131 0.39 4.37 -4.47
C CYS A 131 -0.75 5.07 -5.23
N PRO A 132 -1.65 4.34 -5.91
CA PRO A 132 -2.89 4.91 -6.43
C PRO A 132 -3.86 5.27 -5.30
N ARG A 133 -4.93 6.01 -5.61
CA ARG A 133 -5.96 6.37 -4.61
C ARG A 133 -6.90 5.19 -4.35
N VAL A 134 -7.02 4.81 -3.10
CA VAL A 134 -7.82 3.65 -2.66
C VAL A 134 -9.13 4.06 -1.99
N PHE A 135 -9.08 5.14 -1.19
CA PHE A 135 -10.19 5.61 -0.37
C PHE A 135 -11.15 6.46 -1.19
N TRP A 136 -12.45 6.25 -1.01
CA TRP A 136 -13.50 7.04 -1.63
C TRP A 136 -14.40 7.68 -0.57
N GLY A 137 -14.75 8.95 -0.79
CA GLY A 137 -15.71 9.69 0.03
C GLY A 137 -15.09 10.56 1.13
N PRO A 138 -15.90 11.00 2.10
CA PRO A 138 -15.48 11.94 3.14
C PRO A 138 -14.42 11.34 4.07
N ARG A 139 -13.36 12.10 4.31
CA ARG A 139 -12.23 11.70 5.18
C ARG A 139 -12.48 12.12 6.63
N PHE A 140 -13.35 11.43 7.32
CA PHE A 140 -13.59 11.67 8.74
C PHE A 140 -12.35 11.30 9.59
N PRO A 141 -11.87 12.15 10.50
CA PRO A 141 -10.68 11.87 11.33
C PRO A 141 -10.78 10.56 12.12
N TRP A 142 -11.95 10.25 12.67
CA TRP A 142 -12.20 9.01 13.40
C TRP A 142 -12.05 7.74 12.52
N LEU A 143 -12.27 7.87 11.21
CA LEU A 143 -12.11 6.80 10.24
C LEU A 143 -10.67 6.73 9.74
N THR A 144 -10.09 7.85 9.33
CA THR A 144 -8.77 7.90 8.70
C THR A 144 -7.60 7.74 9.67
N ARG A 145 -7.83 7.85 10.99
CA ARG A 145 -6.81 7.59 12.03
C ARG A 145 -6.13 6.22 11.92
N ARG A 146 -6.78 5.23 11.29
CA ARG A 146 -6.22 3.90 11.04
C ARG A 146 -4.91 3.95 10.26
N TRP A 147 -4.79 4.92 9.36
CA TRP A 147 -3.64 5.14 8.50
C TRP A 147 -2.75 6.31 8.97
N ALA A 148 -2.85 6.73 10.23
CA ALA A 148 -2.02 7.83 10.74
C ALA A 148 -0.51 7.55 10.62
N ARG A 149 -0.13 6.26 10.63
CA ARG A 149 1.25 5.79 10.49
C ARG A 149 1.51 5.10 9.13
N PHE A 150 0.73 5.44 8.12
CA PHE A 150 0.92 5.01 6.74
C PHE A 150 1.50 6.16 5.91
N ALA A 151 2.66 5.93 5.30
CA ALA A 151 3.30 6.87 4.39
C ALA A 151 2.98 6.52 2.93
N VAL A 152 2.40 7.46 2.20
CA VAL A 152 2.26 7.39 0.74
C VAL A 152 3.44 8.15 0.14
N ILE A 153 4.38 7.43 -0.45
CA ILE A 153 5.59 8.00 -1.05
C ILE A 153 5.35 8.17 -2.55
N ARG A 154 5.45 9.41 -3.00
CA ARG A 154 5.22 9.82 -4.39
C ARG A 154 6.45 10.49 -4.98
N ASN A 155 6.98 9.95 -6.06
CA ASN A 155 7.86 10.73 -6.92
C ASN A 155 7.00 11.79 -7.62
N LYS A 156 7.41 13.06 -7.59
CA LYS A 156 6.51 14.23 -7.84
C LYS A 156 5.69 14.15 -9.12
N ASP A 157 6.27 13.64 -10.20
CA ASP A 157 5.60 13.57 -11.51
C ASP A 157 4.86 12.24 -11.76
N ASP A 158 4.84 11.32 -10.79
CA ASP A 158 4.25 9.98 -10.90
C ASP A 158 2.73 10.04 -11.14
N ILE A 159 2.31 9.68 -12.37
CA ILE A 159 0.90 9.71 -12.80
C ILE A 159 0.04 8.68 -12.05
N VAL A 160 0.62 7.54 -11.63
CA VAL A 160 -0.13 6.47 -10.94
C VAL A 160 -0.72 6.96 -9.64
N THR A 161 -0.04 7.88 -8.96
CA THR A 161 -0.54 8.46 -7.70
C THR A 161 -1.73 9.40 -7.91
N HIS A 162 -2.07 9.72 -9.15
CA HIS A 162 -3.21 10.57 -9.51
C HIS A 162 -4.45 9.78 -9.91
N VAL A 163 -4.38 8.45 -10.00
CA VAL A 163 -5.51 7.59 -10.36
C VAL A 163 -6.00 6.76 -9.18
N PRO A 164 -7.32 6.50 -9.11
CA PRO A 164 -8.39 7.18 -9.83
C PRO A 164 -8.41 8.70 -9.60
N PRO A 165 -8.98 9.48 -10.53
CA PRO A 165 -9.05 10.94 -10.39
C PRO A 165 -9.75 11.39 -9.10
N ALA A 166 -9.20 12.43 -8.44
CA ALA A 166 -9.82 13.00 -7.24
C ALA A 166 -11.23 13.57 -7.51
N ALA A 167 -11.48 14.04 -8.73
CA ALA A 167 -12.80 14.52 -9.17
C ALA A 167 -13.89 13.44 -9.09
N LEU A 168 -13.52 12.16 -9.08
CA LEU A 168 -14.42 11.04 -8.87
C LEU A 168 -14.63 10.69 -7.38
N GLY A 169 -14.12 11.50 -6.45
CA GLY A 169 -14.26 11.30 -5.00
C GLY A 169 -13.17 10.43 -4.38
N PHE A 170 -12.16 9.99 -5.14
CA PHE A 170 -11.06 9.20 -4.61
C PHE A 170 -9.97 10.06 -3.97
N SER A 171 -9.37 9.54 -2.90
CA SER A 171 -8.29 10.23 -2.18
C SER A 171 -7.27 9.24 -1.60
N HIS A 172 -6.11 9.77 -1.25
CA HIS A 172 -5.14 9.02 -0.44
C HIS A 172 -5.52 9.05 1.04
N VAL A 173 -5.08 8.03 1.75
CA VAL A 173 -5.07 7.97 3.22
C VAL A 173 -3.61 8.08 3.70
N GLY A 174 -3.44 8.33 5.00
CA GLY A 174 -2.10 8.46 5.58
C GLY A 174 -1.42 9.80 5.27
N LYS A 175 -0.10 9.80 5.39
CA LYS A 175 0.77 10.97 5.16
C LYS A 175 1.41 10.89 3.79
N MET A 176 1.18 11.90 2.95
CA MET A 176 1.88 12.04 1.68
C MET A 176 3.31 12.52 1.92
N ILE A 177 4.27 11.83 1.33
CA ILE A 177 5.70 12.20 1.30
C ILE A 177 6.10 12.30 -0.16
N GLU A 178 6.51 13.49 -0.58
CA GLU A 178 7.00 13.72 -1.93
C GLU A 178 8.52 13.54 -1.98
N ILE A 179 9.00 12.82 -2.99
CA ILE A 179 10.41 12.64 -3.32
C ILE A 179 10.68 13.18 -4.73
N GLY A 180 11.94 13.40 -5.05
CA GLY A 180 12.38 13.90 -6.34
C GLY A 180 12.03 15.37 -6.58
N GLU A 181 12.30 15.83 -7.79
CA GLU A 181 12.04 17.20 -8.26
C GLU A 181 11.05 17.17 -9.41
N LYS A 182 10.15 18.17 -9.44
CA LYS A 182 9.17 18.30 -10.50
C LYS A 182 9.84 18.54 -11.86
N GLY A 183 9.37 17.83 -12.89
CA GLY A 183 9.89 17.93 -14.26
C GLY A 183 11.19 17.15 -14.50
N ARG A 184 11.68 16.38 -13.51
CA ARG A 184 12.88 15.54 -13.67
C ARG A 184 12.62 14.32 -14.54
N TYR A 185 11.44 13.76 -14.46
CA TYR A 185 11.02 12.56 -15.19
C TYR A 185 9.73 12.82 -15.97
N SER A 186 9.50 12.04 -17.02
CA SER A 186 8.15 11.95 -17.58
C SER A 186 7.19 11.33 -16.56
N PRO A 187 5.86 11.56 -16.67
CA PRO A 187 4.89 11.02 -15.72
C PRO A 187 4.94 9.49 -15.55
N ILE A 188 5.29 8.77 -16.62
CA ILE A 188 5.43 7.30 -16.62
C ILE A 188 6.80 6.91 -16.02
N ASP A 189 7.88 7.60 -16.42
CA ASP A 189 9.21 7.30 -15.91
C ASP A 189 9.34 7.62 -14.41
N ALA A 190 8.62 8.63 -13.92
CA ALA A 190 8.56 8.94 -12.49
C ALA A 190 8.03 7.77 -11.64
N HIS A 191 7.21 6.90 -12.23
CA HIS A 191 6.67 5.71 -11.57
C HIS A 191 7.62 4.51 -11.59
N ARG A 192 8.65 4.50 -12.46
CA ARG A 192 9.55 3.34 -12.60
C ARG A 192 10.32 3.07 -11.31
N PRO A 193 10.50 1.77 -10.94
CA PRO A 193 11.16 1.38 -9.70
C PRO A 193 12.57 1.98 -9.55
N GLU A 194 13.36 1.95 -10.61
CA GLU A 194 14.72 2.49 -10.62
C GLU A 194 14.77 3.99 -10.31
N ASN A 195 13.79 4.76 -10.79
CA ASN A 195 13.74 6.20 -10.55
C ASN A 195 13.23 6.53 -9.14
N ILE A 196 12.25 5.77 -8.63
CA ILE A 196 11.81 5.89 -7.23
C ILE A 196 12.96 5.55 -6.28
N LEU A 197 13.69 4.45 -6.53
CA LEU A 197 14.81 4.06 -5.68
C LEU A 197 15.90 5.13 -5.66
N LYS A 198 16.27 5.66 -6.81
CA LYS A 198 17.26 6.73 -6.95
C LYS A 198 16.89 7.99 -6.15
N GLU A 199 15.61 8.41 -6.18
CA GLU A 199 15.19 9.58 -5.43
C GLU A 199 15.06 9.31 -3.91
N LEU A 200 14.76 8.07 -3.52
CA LEU A 200 14.80 7.66 -2.10
C LEU A 200 16.23 7.69 -1.55
N GLU A 201 17.19 7.16 -2.28
CA GLU A 201 18.60 7.13 -1.87
C GLU A 201 19.17 8.55 -1.73
N ARG A 202 18.86 9.46 -2.67
CA ARG A 202 19.25 10.87 -2.59
C ARG A 202 18.67 11.61 -1.37
N GLY A 203 17.48 11.25 -0.95
CA GLY A 203 16.84 11.87 0.23
C GLY A 203 17.33 11.29 1.55
N GLU A 204 18.11 10.21 1.53
CA GLU A 204 18.68 9.55 2.70
C GLU A 204 20.17 9.90 2.95
N GLU A 205 20.83 10.60 2.00
CA GLU A 205 22.16 11.20 2.13
C GLU A 205 22.09 12.49 2.97
#